data_cb58ee97f099042b3d170449640e2ab8
#
_entry.id   cb58ee97f099042b3d170449640e2ab8
#
_cell.length_a   1.000
_cell.length_b   1.000
_cell.length_c   1.000
_cell.angle_alpha   90.00
_cell.angle_beta   90.00
_cell.angle_gamma   90.00
#
_symmetry.space_group_name_H-M   'P 1'
#
loop_
_entity.id
_entity.type
_entity.pdbx_description
1 polymer ?
#
loop_
_entity_poly.entity_id
_entity_poly.type
_entity_poly.pdbx_seq_one_letter_code
_entity_poly.pdbx_strand_id
1 'polypeptide(L)'
;MTTFRQFSDIEPEAPYVVDDCRVPSEWPNIGNVEFKNLSVRYGAGLDYALKNLNFTVRPGEKIGIVGRTGAGKSTLAKAIFRLLNKNVEGSIEIDGHDTSMFGVGDFRPRLGIIPQESAMFSGTVKRNLDPLNEFTIEDMWAAMIKCGVADLIQPECKRKVAKVASNSANTNDVVHNVDENDYAEEEDDKAYWDRENKLRWAKSGLLTRAVLFMFDRKWEKYEVKPSVSIGINGLASSNGGVFSNGQQQLFSLCRLLMRKRKVMILDEATADVDLETDRKIQELIRTEFSESTVLTIAHRLDTIMNSDRIIVMEKGGIVEIGPPQELISNGGKFAELVQANEF
;
A
#
# COMPACT_ATOMS: atom_id res chain seq x y z
N MET A 1 5.53 -34.93 24.31
CA MET A 1 6.70 -34.94 23.38
C MET A 1 6.32 -35.04 21.90
N THR A 2 5.14 -35.47 21.53
CA THR A 2 4.66 -35.58 20.12
C THR A 2 4.44 -34.24 19.43
N THR A 3 3.97 -33.23 20.14
CA THR A 3 3.66 -31.89 19.56
C THR A 3 4.91 -31.13 19.12
N PHE A 4 6.02 -31.21 19.81
CA PHE A 4 7.28 -30.54 19.45
C PHE A 4 7.90 -31.12 18.16
N ARG A 5 7.80 -32.43 17.94
CA ARG A 5 8.29 -33.07 16.70
C ARG A 5 7.46 -32.63 15.49
N GLN A 6 6.16 -32.47 15.65
CA GLN A 6 5.30 -32.01 14.53
C GLN A 6 5.65 -30.60 14.04
N PHE A 7 6.12 -29.72 14.94
CA PHE A 7 6.57 -28.37 14.55
C PHE A 7 7.96 -28.35 13.90
N SER A 8 8.84 -29.29 14.27
CA SER A 8 10.18 -29.37 13.65
C SER A 8 10.17 -29.99 12.25
N ASP A 9 9.11 -30.72 11.90
CA ASP A 9 8.95 -31.38 10.60
C ASP A 9 8.21 -30.50 9.58
N ILE A 10 7.85 -29.26 9.95
CA ILE A 10 7.28 -28.28 9.01
C ILE A 10 8.38 -27.89 8.02
N GLU A 11 8.12 -28.16 6.75
CA GLU A 11 9.05 -27.80 5.71
C GLU A 11 9.17 -26.28 5.60
N PRO A 12 10.41 -25.73 5.63
CA PRO A 12 10.65 -24.31 5.61
C PRO A 12 10.20 -23.68 4.28
N GLU A 13 9.94 -22.38 4.33
CA GLU A 13 9.75 -21.54 3.14
C GLU A 13 11.05 -21.52 2.28
N ALA A 14 10.94 -20.99 1.06
CA ALA A 14 12.12 -20.76 0.22
C ALA A 14 13.20 -19.94 0.98
N PRO A 15 14.50 -20.11 0.66
CA PRO A 15 15.58 -19.45 1.37
C PRO A 15 15.36 -17.94 1.51
N TYR A 16 15.60 -17.41 2.71
CA TYR A 16 15.47 -15.98 2.97
C TYR A 16 16.45 -15.15 2.14
N VAL A 17 17.68 -15.65 2.01
CA VAL A 17 18.76 -15.06 1.20
C VAL A 17 19.37 -16.16 0.34
N VAL A 18 19.73 -15.83 -0.91
CA VAL A 18 20.48 -16.66 -1.84
C VAL A 18 21.72 -15.87 -2.24
N ASP A 19 22.89 -16.23 -1.69
CA ASP A 19 24.12 -15.44 -1.84
C ASP A 19 24.59 -15.34 -3.28
N ASP A 20 24.44 -16.42 -4.06
CA ASP A 20 24.83 -16.48 -5.47
C ASP A 20 23.85 -15.78 -6.41
N CYS A 21 22.66 -15.37 -5.91
CA CYS A 21 21.61 -14.75 -6.70
C CYS A 21 20.89 -13.63 -5.91
N ARG A 22 21.65 -12.58 -5.63
CA ARG A 22 21.10 -11.39 -4.95
C ARG A 22 20.34 -10.53 -5.93
N VAL A 23 19.28 -9.91 -5.44
CA VAL A 23 18.49 -8.94 -6.22
C VAL A 23 19.36 -7.72 -6.55
N PRO A 24 19.45 -7.28 -7.84
CA PRO A 24 20.16 -6.06 -8.20
C PRO A 24 19.65 -4.84 -7.42
N SER A 25 20.52 -3.88 -7.10
CA SER A 25 20.19 -2.73 -6.23
C SER A 25 19.00 -1.94 -6.75
N GLU A 26 18.93 -1.71 -8.06
CA GLU A 26 17.88 -0.91 -8.71
C GLU A 26 16.69 -1.75 -9.21
N TRP A 27 16.69 -3.06 -8.96
CA TRP A 27 15.60 -3.93 -9.40
C TRP A 27 14.38 -3.86 -8.44
N PRO A 28 13.12 -3.89 -8.96
CA PRO A 28 12.73 -3.73 -10.36
C PRO A 28 12.90 -2.28 -10.81
N ASN A 29 13.44 -2.08 -12.02
CA ASN A 29 13.75 -0.77 -12.57
C ASN A 29 12.60 -0.21 -13.42
N ILE A 30 12.10 -1.03 -14.33
CA ILE A 30 11.04 -0.61 -15.27
C ILE A 30 9.66 -1.18 -14.91
N GLY A 31 9.60 -2.34 -14.26
CA GLY A 31 8.37 -2.97 -13.78
C GLY A 31 7.63 -3.79 -14.86
N ASN A 32 8.35 -4.40 -15.82
CA ASN A 32 7.77 -5.40 -16.71
C ASN A 32 7.50 -6.70 -15.96
N VAL A 33 6.32 -7.28 -16.06
CA VAL A 33 5.97 -8.57 -15.39
C VAL A 33 5.49 -9.57 -16.42
N GLU A 34 6.14 -10.73 -16.49
CA GLU A 34 5.80 -11.81 -17.43
C GLU A 34 5.44 -13.08 -16.68
N PHE A 35 4.36 -13.69 -17.11
CA PHE A 35 3.89 -14.99 -16.63
C PHE A 35 4.08 -16.02 -17.73
N LYS A 36 4.88 -17.06 -17.47
CA LYS A 36 5.23 -18.09 -18.45
C LYS A 36 4.75 -19.46 -17.97
N ASN A 37 3.71 -19.98 -18.61
CA ASN A 37 3.13 -21.30 -18.34
C ASN A 37 2.81 -21.51 -16.85
N LEU A 38 2.44 -20.43 -16.14
CA LEU A 38 2.22 -20.47 -14.70
C LEU A 38 1.03 -21.34 -14.36
N SER A 39 1.27 -22.42 -13.63
CA SER A 39 0.24 -23.28 -13.04
C SER A 39 0.51 -23.46 -11.56
N VAL A 40 -0.54 -23.39 -10.75
CA VAL A 40 -0.43 -23.42 -9.29
C VAL A 40 -1.52 -24.31 -8.70
N ARG A 41 -1.15 -25.16 -7.72
CA ARG A 41 -2.07 -25.93 -6.89
C ARG A 41 -1.70 -25.81 -5.41
N TYR A 42 -2.67 -25.95 -4.54
CA TYR A 42 -2.46 -25.82 -3.09
C TYR A 42 -1.90 -27.08 -2.42
N GLY A 43 -1.89 -28.21 -3.12
CA GLY A 43 -1.35 -29.47 -2.60
C GLY A 43 -1.19 -30.51 -3.70
N ALA A 44 -0.34 -31.49 -3.45
CA ALA A 44 -0.15 -32.62 -4.35
C ALA A 44 -1.48 -33.40 -4.49
N GLY A 45 -1.94 -33.58 -5.74
CA GLY A 45 -3.20 -34.28 -6.03
C GLY A 45 -4.47 -33.41 -5.97
N LEU A 46 -4.36 -32.12 -5.62
CA LEU A 46 -5.46 -31.16 -5.75
C LEU A 46 -5.51 -30.57 -7.16
N ASP A 47 -6.70 -30.10 -7.54
CA ASP A 47 -6.89 -29.39 -8.80
C ASP A 47 -6.06 -28.11 -8.87
N TYR A 48 -5.67 -27.74 -10.07
CA TYR A 48 -4.98 -26.48 -10.31
C TYR A 48 -5.89 -25.29 -10.04
N ALA A 49 -5.43 -24.41 -9.14
CA ALA A 49 -6.05 -23.12 -8.87
C ALA A 49 -5.69 -22.07 -9.95
N LEU A 50 -4.49 -22.19 -10.57
CA LEU A 50 -4.11 -21.48 -11.78
C LEU A 50 -3.65 -22.50 -12.82
N LYS A 51 -4.00 -22.26 -14.11
CA LYS A 51 -3.80 -23.22 -15.20
C LYS A 51 -3.14 -22.53 -16.39
N ASN A 52 -1.87 -22.82 -16.60
CA ASN A 52 -1.10 -22.41 -17.78
C ASN A 52 -1.28 -20.93 -18.15
N LEU A 53 -1.12 -20.03 -17.18
CA LEU A 53 -1.25 -18.60 -17.42
C LEU A 53 -0.04 -18.10 -18.22
N ASN A 54 -0.32 -17.41 -19.33
CA ASN A 54 0.66 -16.80 -20.20
C ASN A 54 0.21 -15.39 -20.55
N PHE A 55 0.83 -14.38 -19.99
CA PHE A 55 0.58 -12.98 -20.31
C PHE A 55 1.70 -12.08 -19.79
N THR A 56 1.77 -10.87 -20.34
CA THR A 56 2.74 -9.86 -19.95
C THR A 56 2.03 -8.59 -19.53
N VAL A 57 2.47 -7.99 -18.43
CA VAL A 57 2.08 -6.67 -17.95
C VAL A 57 3.20 -5.70 -18.29
N ARG A 58 2.88 -4.67 -19.05
CA ARG A 58 3.86 -3.69 -19.52
C ARG A 58 4.27 -2.75 -18.40
N PRO A 59 5.48 -2.16 -18.49
CA PRO A 59 5.91 -1.14 -17.54
C PRO A 59 4.89 -0.01 -17.39
N GLY A 60 4.55 0.33 -16.14
CA GLY A 60 3.61 1.40 -15.83
C GLY A 60 2.14 1.09 -16.11
N GLU A 61 1.82 -0.09 -16.65
CA GLU A 61 0.46 -0.50 -16.99
C GLU A 61 -0.39 -0.76 -15.75
N LYS A 62 -1.67 -0.37 -15.81
CA LYS A 62 -2.69 -0.64 -14.79
C LYS A 62 -3.60 -1.75 -15.30
N ILE A 63 -3.52 -2.92 -14.69
CA ILE A 63 -4.35 -4.08 -15.07
C ILE A 63 -5.39 -4.35 -13.99
N GLY A 64 -6.65 -4.45 -14.42
CA GLY A 64 -7.74 -4.98 -13.61
C GLY A 64 -7.85 -6.51 -13.77
N ILE A 65 -7.98 -7.25 -12.67
CA ILE A 65 -8.17 -8.71 -12.67
C ILE A 65 -9.53 -9.00 -12.06
N VAL A 66 -10.39 -9.62 -12.86
CA VAL A 66 -11.78 -9.92 -12.48
C VAL A 66 -12.14 -11.38 -12.72
N GLY A 67 -13.24 -11.81 -12.14
CA GLY A 67 -13.77 -13.16 -12.27
C GLY A 67 -14.54 -13.55 -11.01
N ARG A 68 -15.35 -14.59 -11.12
CA ARG A 68 -16.15 -15.08 -10.00
C ARG A 68 -15.28 -15.56 -8.84
N THR A 69 -15.86 -15.66 -7.64
CA THR A 69 -15.21 -16.28 -6.48
C THR A 69 -14.67 -17.67 -6.86
N GLY A 70 -13.43 -17.95 -6.47
CA GLY A 70 -12.77 -19.21 -6.85
C GLY A 70 -12.14 -19.23 -8.26
N ALA A 71 -12.17 -18.13 -9.02
CA ALA A 71 -11.53 -18.05 -10.34
C ALA A 71 -10.00 -18.10 -10.32
N GLY A 72 -9.36 -17.91 -9.14
CA GLY A 72 -7.91 -17.94 -8.98
C GLY A 72 -7.26 -16.57 -8.74
N LYS A 73 -8.03 -15.47 -8.65
CA LYS A 73 -7.50 -14.10 -8.52
C LYS A 73 -6.52 -13.92 -7.36
N SER A 74 -6.93 -14.22 -6.14
CA SER A 74 -6.06 -14.10 -4.96
C SER A 74 -4.92 -15.14 -4.95
N THR A 75 -5.08 -16.26 -5.67
CA THR A 75 -3.99 -17.21 -5.90
C THR A 75 -2.90 -16.60 -6.76
N LEU A 76 -3.26 -15.79 -7.77
CA LEU A 76 -2.30 -15.07 -8.60
C LEU A 76 -1.48 -14.06 -7.77
N ALA A 77 -2.13 -13.27 -6.90
CA ALA A 77 -1.42 -12.38 -5.97
C ALA A 77 -0.45 -13.15 -5.07
N LYS A 78 -0.90 -14.27 -4.49
CA LYS A 78 -0.05 -15.13 -3.64
C LYS A 78 1.11 -15.72 -4.43
N ALA A 79 0.93 -16.09 -5.70
CA ALA A 79 2.00 -16.61 -6.55
C ALA A 79 3.06 -15.54 -6.83
N ILE A 80 2.68 -14.29 -7.14
CA ILE A 80 3.60 -13.18 -7.38
C ILE A 80 4.51 -12.94 -6.14
N PHE A 81 3.95 -13.00 -4.92
CA PHE A 81 4.72 -12.86 -3.67
C PHE A 81 5.39 -14.15 -3.21
N ARG A 82 5.28 -15.23 -4.02
CA ARG A 82 5.84 -16.55 -3.66
C ARG A 82 5.41 -17.01 -2.28
N LEU A 83 4.12 -16.78 -1.94
CA LEU A 83 3.52 -17.32 -0.73
C LEU A 83 3.07 -18.78 -0.89
N LEU A 84 3.16 -19.30 -2.11
CA LEU A 84 2.86 -20.68 -2.50
C LEU A 84 4.15 -21.32 -3.02
N ASN A 85 4.97 -21.85 -2.11
CA ASN A 85 6.31 -22.34 -2.44
C ASN A 85 6.34 -23.68 -3.15
N LYS A 86 5.25 -24.44 -3.06
CA LYS A 86 5.16 -25.79 -3.61
C LYS A 86 4.08 -25.87 -4.66
N ASN A 87 4.28 -26.79 -5.60
CA ASN A 87 3.32 -27.04 -6.67
C ASN A 87 3.04 -25.81 -7.57
N VAL A 88 4.09 -25.04 -7.82
CA VAL A 88 4.12 -23.96 -8.81
C VAL A 88 4.93 -24.47 -10.00
N GLU A 89 4.32 -24.47 -11.18
CA GLU A 89 4.93 -24.83 -12.46
C GLU A 89 4.99 -23.57 -13.33
N GLY A 90 6.00 -23.48 -14.20
CA GLY A 90 6.27 -22.26 -14.98
C GLY A 90 7.05 -21.22 -14.17
N SER A 91 7.06 -19.97 -14.64
CA SER A 91 7.81 -18.89 -14.01
C SER A 91 7.06 -17.56 -14.00
N ILE A 92 7.45 -16.70 -13.07
CA ILE A 92 7.09 -15.28 -13.03
C ILE A 92 8.39 -14.50 -13.15
N GLU A 93 8.52 -13.76 -14.24
CA GLU A 93 9.68 -12.91 -14.47
C GLU A 93 9.32 -11.44 -14.25
N ILE A 94 10.21 -10.72 -13.58
CA ILE A 94 10.08 -9.26 -13.41
C ILE A 94 11.38 -8.64 -13.94
N ASP A 95 11.23 -7.73 -14.90
CA ASP A 95 12.35 -7.11 -15.62
C ASP A 95 13.35 -8.14 -16.15
N GLY A 96 12.83 -9.26 -16.70
CA GLY A 96 13.62 -10.33 -17.30
C GLY A 96 14.33 -11.27 -16.32
N HIS A 97 14.07 -11.13 -15.01
CA HIS A 97 14.63 -12.01 -13.99
C HIS A 97 13.54 -12.94 -13.43
N ASP A 98 13.80 -14.23 -13.43
CA ASP A 98 12.93 -15.20 -12.78
C ASP A 98 12.95 -14.97 -11.26
N THR A 99 11.78 -14.64 -10.71
CA THR A 99 11.64 -14.31 -9.29
C THR A 99 11.95 -15.51 -8.38
N SER A 100 11.89 -16.75 -8.89
CA SER A 100 12.19 -17.96 -8.13
C SER A 100 13.66 -18.08 -7.72
N MET A 101 14.55 -17.42 -8.45
CA MET A 101 16.00 -17.45 -8.20
C MET A 101 16.41 -16.62 -6.98
N PHE A 102 15.62 -15.63 -6.59
CA PHE A 102 15.96 -14.72 -5.51
C PHE A 102 15.56 -15.26 -4.13
N GLY A 103 16.28 -14.83 -3.09
CA GLY A 103 15.86 -15.03 -1.71
C GLY A 103 14.58 -14.22 -1.40
N VAL A 104 13.65 -14.79 -0.62
CA VAL A 104 12.36 -14.12 -0.32
C VAL A 104 12.54 -12.83 0.48
N GLY A 105 13.60 -12.75 1.30
CA GLY A 105 13.94 -11.56 2.07
C GLY A 105 14.46 -10.40 1.21
N ASP A 106 15.09 -10.70 0.08
CA ASP A 106 15.56 -9.68 -0.87
C ASP A 106 14.45 -9.28 -1.85
N PHE A 107 13.63 -10.24 -2.25
CA PHE A 107 12.63 -10.10 -3.30
C PHE A 107 11.37 -9.35 -2.83
N ARG A 108 10.71 -9.84 -1.75
CA ARG A 108 9.42 -9.30 -1.30
C ARG A 108 9.44 -7.80 -0.95
N PRO A 109 10.48 -7.26 -0.30
CA PRO A 109 10.56 -5.84 -0.01
C PRO A 109 10.61 -4.93 -1.24
N ARG A 110 10.91 -5.49 -2.42
CA ARG A 110 10.98 -4.75 -3.69
C ARG A 110 9.61 -4.57 -4.36
N LEU A 111 8.62 -5.33 -3.93
CA LEU A 111 7.25 -5.24 -4.43
C LEU A 111 6.36 -4.48 -3.44
N GLY A 112 5.28 -3.91 -3.95
CA GLY A 112 4.22 -3.28 -3.15
C GLY A 112 2.97 -4.16 -3.08
N ILE A 113 2.32 -4.20 -1.91
CA ILE A 113 1.03 -4.88 -1.76
C ILE A 113 0.10 -4.07 -0.85
N ILE A 114 -1.16 -3.97 -1.26
CA ILE A 114 -2.27 -3.71 -0.35
C ILE A 114 -3.09 -5.01 -0.30
N PRO A 115 -3.06 -5.73 0.83
CA PRO A 115 -3.82 -6.97 0.98
C PRO A 115 -5.31 -6.67 1.20
N GLN A 116 -6.14 -7.70 1.01
CA GLN A 116 -7.59 -7.64 1.23
C GLN A 116 -7.92 -7.18 2.65
N GLU A 117 -7.28 -7.77 3.65
CA GLU A 117 -7.39 -7.34 5.04
C GLU A 117 -6.20 -6.46 5.41
N SER A 118 -6.48 -5.20 5.72
CA SER A 118 -5.44 -4.28 6.20
C SER A 118 -5.02 -4.63 7.61
N ALA A 119 -3.76 -4.99 7.77
CA ALA A 119 -3.19 -5.26 9.09
C ALA A 119 -2.67 -3.96 9.74
N MET A 120 -3.23 -3.64 10.90
CA MET A 120 -2.66 -2.67 11.83
C MET A 120 -1.99 -3.43 12.99
N PHE A 121 -0.72 -3.14 13.22
CA PHE A 121 0.01 -3.71 14.36
C PHE A 121 -0.32 -2.96 15.65
N SER A 122 -0.28 -3.66 16.77
CA SER A 122 -0.32 -3.01 18.08
C SER A 122 0.86 -2.06 18.25
N GLY A 123 0.60 -0.87 18.80
CA GLY A 123 1.63 0.14 19.02
C GLY A 123 1.24 1.50 18.44
N THR A 124 2.21 2.30 18.08
CA THR A 124 2.00 3.65 17.61
C THR A 124 1.67 3.73 16.12
N VAL A 125 1.08 4.85 15.69
CA VAL A 125 0.87 5.16 14.26
C VAL A 125 2.21 5.16 13.52
N LYS A 126 3.25 5.76 14.11
CA LYS A 126 4.62 5.74 13.57
C LYS A 126 5.10 4.32 13.27
N ARG A 127 4.98 3.40 14.25
CA ARG A 127 5.40 2.01 14.08
C ARG A 127 4.56 1.30 13.00
N ASN A 128 3.31 1.69 12.84
CA ASN A 128 2.46 1.14 11.79
C ASN A 128 2.84 1.62 10.40
N LEU A 129 3.23 2.88 10.25
CA LEU A 129 3.68 3.44 8.98
C LEU A 129 5.08 2.96 8.60
N ASP A 130 5.99 2.96 9.55
CA ASP A 130 7.40 2.62 9.35
C ASP A 130 7.94 1.72 10.46
N PRO A 131 7.68 0.40 10.39
CA PRO A 131 8.17 -0.55 11.38
C PRO A 131 9.69 -0.73 11.36
N LEU A 132 10.37 -0.34 10.29
CA LEU A 132 11.81 -0.51 10.12
C LEU A 132 12.62 0.77 10.39
N ASN A 133 11.95 1.89 10.70
CA ASN A 133 12.55 3.21 10.89
C ASN A 133 13.40 3.68 9.71
N GLU A 134 12.90 3.47 8.48
CA GLU A 134 13.56 3.85 7.22
C GLU A 134 13.25 5.30 6.80
N PHE A 135 12.15 5.89 7.32
CA PHE A 135 11.61 7.18 6.88
C PHE A 135 11.63 8.23 7.99
N THR A 136 11.61 9.50 7.57
CA THR A 136 11.49 10.62 8.49
C THR A 136 10.04 10.82 8.94
N ILE A 137 9.86 11.55 10.02
CA ILE A 137 8.52 11.96 10.49
C ILE A 137 7.83 12.82 9.42
N GLU A 138 8.58 13.66 8.72
CA GLU A 138 8.10 14.52 7.64
C GLU A 138 7.58 13.68 6.45
N ASP A 139 8.29 12.62 6.06
CA ASP A 139 7.85 11.70 4.99
C ASP A 139 6.54 11.01 5.36
N MET A 140 6.41 10.57 6.62
CA MET A 140 5.19 9.96 7.14
C MET A 140 4.02 10.95 7.12
N TRP A 141 4.24 12.19 7.56
CA TRP A 141 3.20 13.23 7.51
C TRP A 141 2.80 13.57 6.08
N ALA A 142 3.77 13.72 5.18
CA ALA A 142 3.50 13.96 3.76
C ALA A 142 2.63 12.84 3.15
N ALA A 143 2.92 11.59 3.45
CA ALA A 143 2.12 10.46 3.02
C ALA A 143 0.70 10.48 3.63
N MET A 144 0.58 10.75 4.93
CA MET A 144 -0.72 10.84 5.62
C MET A 144 -1.59 11.98 5.08
N ILE A 145 -1.00 13.12 4.77
CA ILE A 145 -1.73 14.27 4.18
C ILE A 145 -2.25 13.90 2.80
N LYS A 146 -1.41 13.29 1.95
CA LYS A 146 -1.81 12.84 0.63
C LYS A 146 -2.97 11.85 0.69
N CYS A 147 -2.91 10.89 1.60
CA CYS A 147 -3.97 9.90 1.81
C CYS A 147 -5.21 10.48 2.52
N GLY A 148 -5.14 11.70 3.07
CA GLY A 148 -6.24 12.32 3.80
C GLY A 148 -6.51 11.72 5.19
N VAL A 149 -5.51 11.05 5.79
CA VAL A 149 -5.61 10.47 7.13
C VAL A 149 -4.94 11.31 8.22
N ALA A 150 -4.23 12.36 7.86
CA ALA A 150 -3.55 13.26 8.81
C ALA A 150 -4.52 13.86 9.84
N ASP A 151 -5.73 14.23 9.41
CA ASP A 151 -6.78 14.77 10.27
C ASP A 151 -7.31 13.79 11.33
N LEU A 152 -7.13 12.48 11.08
CA LEU A 152 -7.54 11.44 12.03
C LEU A 152 -6.58 11.36 13.22
N ILE A 153 -5.33 11.71 13.00
CA ILE A 153 -4.26 11.63 13.98
C ILE A 153 -4.20 12.88 14.85
N GLN A 154 -4.66 14.03 14.34
CA GLN A 154 -4.73 15.29 15.07
C GLN A 154 -6.13 15.95 15.02
N PRO A 155 -7.13 15.39 15.69
CA PRO A 155 -8.46 16.01 15.74
C PRO A 155 -8.48 17.40 16.39
N GLU A 156 -7.48 17.75 17.19
CA GLU A 156 -7.38 19.05 17.86
C GLU A 156 -6.95 20.20 16.93
N CYS A 157 -6.25 19.92 15.83
CA CYS A 157 -5.94 20.95 14.84
C CYS A 157 -7.20 21.58 14.24
N LYS A 158 -8.23 20.78 13.93
CA LYS A 158 -9.50 21.30 13.40
C LYS A 158 -10.26 22.19 14.41
N ARG A 159 -10.21 21.84 15.70
CA ARG A 159 -10.88 22.67 16.75
C ARG A 159 -10.20 24.01 16.96
N LYS A 160 -8.87 24.09 16.85
CA LYS A 160 -8.12 25.36 16.97
C LYS A 160 -8.31 26.24 15.74
N VAL A 161 -8.27 25.68 14.52
CA VAL A 161 -8.51 26.43 13.27
C VAL A 161 -9.96 26.95 13.20
N ALA A 162 -10.94 26.16 13.60
CA ALA A 162 -12.33 26.60 13.65
C ALA A 162 -12.55 27.69 14.71
N LYS A 163 -11.86 27.63 15.87
CA LYS A 163 -11.91 28.68 16.91
C LYS A 163 -11.21 29.96 16.48
N VAL A 164 -10.07 29.89 15.78
CA VAL A 164 -9.38 31.07 15.27
C VAL A 164 -10.21 31.74 14.16
N ALA A 165 -10.85 30.96 13.29
CA ALA A 165 -11.74 31.49 12.25
C ALA A 165 -13.03 32.11 12.82
N SER A 166 -13.55 31.61 13.93
CA SER A 166 -14.71 32.19 14.62
C SER A 166 -14.37 33.38 15.53
N ASN A 167 -13.13 33.45 16.06
CA ASN A 167 -12.70 34.53 16.93
C ASN A 167 -12.19 35.75 16.14
N SER A 168 -11.88 35.62 14.85
CA SER A 168 -11.58 36.79 13.99
C SER A 168 -12.84 37.64 13.68
N ALA A 169 -14.03 37.19 14.09
CA ALA A 169 -15.29 37.92 13.93
C ALA A 169 -15.75 38.67 15.21
N ASN A 170 -15.12 38.47 16.37
CA ASN A 170 -15.45 39.20 17.59
C ASN A 170 -14.18 39.47 18.44
N THR A 171 -13.83 40.73 18.54
CA THR A 171 -12.83 41.27 19.46
C THR A 171 -13.32 41.21 20.90
N ASN A 172 -12.35 40.96 21.82
CA ASN A 172 -12.39 41.04 23.28
C ASN A 172 -12.95 39.81 24.00
N ASP A 173 -12.05 39.01 24.60
CA ASP A 173 -11.93 38.81 26.03
C ASP A 173 -11.00 37.64 26.41
N VAL A 174 -10.07 37.97 27.32
CA VAL A 174 -9.52 37.22 28.46
C VAL A 174 -8.85 35.84 28.20
N VAL A 175 -7.53 35.91 28.34
CA VAL A 175 -6.64 34.77 28.57
C VAL A 175 -6.92 34.18 29.96
N HIS A 176 -7.32 32.93 30.03
CA HIS A 176 -7.27 32.12 31.24
C HIS A 176 -6.13 31.09 31.14
N ASN A 177 -5.32 31.12 32.18
CA ASN A 177 -4.17 30.30 32.47
C ASN A 177 -4.49 28.78 32.30
N VAL A 178 -3.61 28.07 31.60
CA VAL A 178 -3.51 26.62 31.62
C VAL A 178 -2.26 26.31 32.46
N ASP A 179 -2.41 25.42 33.44
CA ASP A 179 -1.39 25.02 34.38
C ASP A 179 -0.12 24.50 33.66
N GLU A 180 1.06 25.04 34.10
CA GLU A 180 2.38 24.79 33.52
C GLU A 180 3.00 23.43 33.92
N ASN A 181 2.30 22.56 34.64
CA ASN A 181 2.89 21.35 35.22
C ASN A 181 2.77 20.05 34.38
N ASP A 182 2.11 20.09 33.20
CA ASP A 182 2.00 18.92 32.34
C ASP A 182 3.07 18.81 31.23
N TYR A 183 4.12 19.65 31.26
CA TYR A 183 5.05 19.83 30.14
C TYR A 183 6.49 19.35 30.41
N ALA A 184 6.73 18.54 31.42
CA ALA A 184 8.11 18.15 31.80
C ALA A 184 8.77 17.13 30.83
N GLU A 185 8.01 16.47 29.93
CA GLU A 185 8.56 15.56 28.93
C GLU A 185 8.80 16.22 27.55
N GLU A 186 8.33 17.47 27.36
CA GLU A 186 8.38 18.16 26.05
C GLU A 186 9.75 18.80 25.75
N GLU A 187 10.58 19.09 26.71
CA GLU A 187 11.88 19.80 26.51
C GLU A 187 12.95 18.88 25.90
N ASP A 188 12.96 17.58 26.22
CA ASP A 188 13.92 16.62 25.67
C ASP A 188 13.62 16.27 24.20
N ASP A 189 12.35 16.16 23.83
CA ASP A 189 11.92 15.88 22.46
C ASP A 189 12.18 17.07 21.53
N LYS A 190 12.03 18.30 22.03
CA LYS A 190 12.29 19.53 21.27
C LYS A 190 13.79 19.74 21.00
N ALA A 191 14.64 19.42 21.97
CA ALA A 191 16.11 19.51 21.84
C ALA A 191 16.64 18.40 20.88
N TYR A 192 16.08 17.20 20.93
CA TYR A 192 16.37 16.10 20.01
C TYR A 192 15.96 16.45 18.57
N TRP A 193 14.76 17.00 18.39
CA TRP A 193 14.20 17.39 17.10
C TRP A 193 15.00 18.51 16.41
N ASP A 194 15.40 19.53 17.13
CA ASP A 194 16.22 20.66 16.63
C ASP A 194 17.64 20.22 16.23
N ARG A 195 18.21 19.25 16.91
CA ARG A 195 19.57 18.74 16.65
C ARG A 195 19.62 17.83 15.42
N GLU A 196 18.69 16.94 15.26
CA GLU A 196 18.58 16.01 14.14
C GLU A 196 18.21 16.75 12.84
N ASN A 197 17.29 17.69 12.89
CA ASN A 197 16.87 18.46 11.73
C ASN A 197 17.96 19.42 11.22
N LYS A 198 18.71 20.10 12.08
CA LYS A 198 19.85 20.94 11.64
C LYS A 198 20.92 20.13 10.91
N LEU A 199 21.16 18.88 11.31
CA LEU A 199 22.11 17.99 10.63
C LEU A 199 21.59 17.45 9.31
N ARG A 200 20.30 17.26 9.15
CA ARG A 200 19.65 16.76 7.92
C ARG A 200 19.43 17.85 6.87
N TRP A 201 19.05 19.05 7.29
CA TRP A 201 18.92 20.21 6.41
C TRP A 201 20.24 20.52 5.65
N ALA A 202 21.36 20.25 6.28
CA ALA A 202 22.66 20.41 5.64
C ALA A 202 22.99 19.35 4.58
N LYS A 203 22.29 18.21 4.57
CA LYS A 203 22.54 17.04 3.68
C LYS A 203 21.50 16.85 2.60
N SER A 204 20.36 17.55 2.62
CA SER A 204 19.31 17.38 1.62
C SER A 204 19.60 18.16 0.34
N GLY A 205 19.54 17.48 -0.80
CA GLY A 205 19.77 18.07 -2.12
C GLY A 205 18.67 19.06 -2.55
N LEU A 206 18.95 19.84 -3.59
CA LEU A 206 18.09 20.93 -4.12
C LEU A 206 16.64 20.49 -4.46
N LEU A 207 16.42 19.23 -4.89
CA LEU A 207 15.10 18.71 -5.23
C LEU A 207 14.20 18.53 -3.99
N THR A 208 14.76 18.09 -2.88
CA THR A 208 14.03 17.98 -1.60
C THR A 208 13.63 19.34 -1.07
N ARG A 209 14.46 20.37 -1.31
CA ARG A 209 14.17 21.78 -0.96
C ARG A 209 13.03 22.36 -1.81
N ALA A 210 12.95 22.01 -3.10
CA ALA A 210 11.87 22.49 -3.98
C ALA A 210 10.50 21.87 -3.61
N VAL A 211 10.49 20.60 -3.25
CA VAL A 211 9.29 19.91 -2.78
C VAL A 211 8.84 20.47 -1.43
N LEU A 212 9.75 20.69 -0.49
CA LEU A 212 9.48 21.36 0.79
C LEU A 212 8.97 22.79 0.58
N PHE A 213 9.53 23.55 -0.38
CA PHE A 213 9.09 24.93 -0.68
C PHE A 213 7.70 25.01 -1.33
N MET A 214 7.32 24.02 -2.16
CA MET A 214 5.93 23.88 -2.65
C MET A 214 4.96 23.49 -1.55
N PHE A 215 5.42 22.71 -0.57
CA PHE A 215 4.63 22.35 0.59
C PHE A 215 4.54 23.50 1.60
N ASP A 216 5.58 24.30 1.77
CA ASP A 216 5.66 25.40 2.74
C ASP A 216 4.51 26.41 2.55
N ARG A 217 4.12 26.75 1.29
CA ARG A 217 2.95 27.58 1.02
C ARG A 217 1.61 26.99 1.42
N LYS A 218 1.50 25.66 1.52
CA LYS A 218 0.31 24.98 2.05
C LYS A 218 0.40 24.80 3.57
N TRP A 219 1.61 24.73 4.10
CA TRP A 219 1.88 24.55 5.53
C TRP A 219 1.70 25.84 6.33
N GLU A 220 1.95 27.01 5.75
CA GLU A 220 1.62 28.30 6.39
C GLU A 220 0.14 28.43 6.78
N LYS A 221 -0.72 27.67 6.09
CA LYS A 221 -2.15 27.60 6.43
C LYS A 221 -2.48 26.62 7.57
N TYR A 222 -1.55 25.74 7.88
CA TYR A 222 -1.60 24.82 9.02
C TYR A 222 -0.36 25.14 9.86
N GLU A 223 -0.49 25.97 10.88
CA GLU A 223 0.60 26.15 11.87
C GLU A 223 0.93 24.80 12.49
N VAL A 224 1.83 24.05 11.86
CA VAL A 224 2.34 22.78 12.37
C VAL A 224 3.40 23.10 13.40
N LYS A 225 2.98 23.30 14.64
CA LYS A 225 3.88 23.45 15.80
C LYS A 225 4.44 22.08 16.21
N PRO A 226 5.53 22.05 16.99
CA PRO A 226 6.21 20.83 17.45
C PRO A 226 5.35 19.75 18.12
N SER A 227 4.12 20.07 18.53
CA SER A 227 3.12 19.12 19.04
C SER A 227 2.68 18.04 18.04
N VAL A 228 3.14 18.12 16.78
CA VAL A 228 2.85 17.15 15.71
C VAL A 228 3.49 15.79 15.98
N SER A 229 4.60 15.72 16.70
CA SER A 229 5.25 14.47 17.06
C SER A 229 4.42 13.59 18.01
N ILE A 230 3.59 14.20 18.85
CA ILE A 230 2.74 13.49 19.83
C ILE A 230 1.64 12.69 19.13
N GLY A 231 1.01 13.24 18.08
CA GLY A 231 -0.04 12.56 17.33
C GLY A 231 0.43 11.28 16.63
N ILE A 232 1.63 11.32 16.04
CA ILE A 232 2.24 10.16 15.36
C ILE A 232 2.69 9.07 16.34
N ASN A 233 3.08 9.44 17.54
CA ASN A 233 3.40 8.52 18.62
C ASN A 233 2.16 8.02 19.39
N GLY A 234 0.98 8.54 19.05
CA GLY A 234 -0.30 8.08 19.60
C GLY A 234 -0.53 6.57 19.32
N LEU A 235 -1.17 5.91 20.28
CA LEU A 235 -1.44 4.48 20.20
C LEU A 235 -2.45 4.19 19.09
N ALA A 236 -2.04 3.35 18.13
CA ALA A 236 -2.96 2.61 17.29
C ALA A 236 -3.38 1.35 18.05
N SER A 237 -4.67 1.18 18.29
CA SER A 237 -5.17 0.01 19.01
C SER A 237 -4.92 -1.27 18.21
N SER A 238 -4.40 -2.29 18.88
CA SER A 238 -4.14 -3.62 18.30
C SER A 238 -5.37 -4.37 17.81
N ASN A 239 -6.57 -3.90 18.17
CA ASN A 239 -7.83 -4.56 17.83
C ASN A 239 -8.63 -3.82 16.75
N GLY A 240 -8.01 -2.94 15.96
CA GLY A 240 -8.70 -2.21 14.88
C GLY A 240 -9.79 -1.23 15.34
N GLY A 241 -10.06 -1.14 16.66
CA GLY A 241 -11.19 -0.38 17.20
C GLY A 241 -11.09 1.14 17.09
N VAL A 242 -9.94 1.69 16.71
CA VAL A 242 -9.73 3.13 16.54
C VAL A 242 -9.97 3.58 15.10
N PHE A 243 -9.65 2.73 14.11
CA PHE A 243 -9.76 3.07 12.70
C PHE A 243 -10.72 2.12 11.97
N SER A 244 -11.57 2.69 11.10
CA SER A 244 -12.42 1.90 10.21
C SER A 244 -11.57 1.12 9.19
N ASN A 245 -12.13 0.07 8.56
CA ASN A 245 -11.45 -0.70 7.52
C ASN A 245 -10.92 0.21 6.41
N GLY A 246 -11.71 1.19 5.94
CA GLY A 246 -11.27 2.16 4.96
C GLY A 246 -10.08 3.02 5.42
N GLN A 247 -10.09 3.46 6.67
CA GLN A 247 -8.96 4.19 7.24
C GLN A 247 -7.70 3.33 7.34
N GLN A 248 -7.83 2.06 7.71
CA GLN A 248 -6.70 1.11 7.73
C GLN A 248 -6.14 0.87 6.32
N GLN A 249 -6.99 0.81 5.29
CA GLN A 249 -6.56 0.73 3.89
C GLN A 249 -5.78 1.97 3.46
N LEU A 250 -6.22 3.17 3.86
CA LEU A 250 -5.47 4.40 3.63
C LEU A 250 -4.11 4.40 4.32
N PHE A 251 -3.98 3.85 5.53
CA PHE A 251 -2.65 3.64 6.17
C PHE A 251 -1.77 2.68 5.37
N SER A 252 -2.35 1.62 4.79
CA SER A 252 -1.61 0.71 3.91
C SER A 252 -1.14 1.42 2.64
N LEU A 253 -1.95 2.32 2.10
CA LEU A 253 -1.57 3.18 0.98
C LEU A 253 -0.45 4.17 1.36
N CYS A 254 -0.48 4.76 2.57
CA CYS A 254 0.62 5.60 3.07
C CYS A 254 1.96 4.84 3.07
N ARG A 255 1.95 3.57 3.52
CA ARG A 255 3.16 2.71 3.49
C ARG A 255 3.69 2.54 2.07
N LEU A 256 2.81 2.36 1.08
CA LEU A 256 3.21 2.26 -0.33
C LEU A 256 3.74 3.58 -0.89
N LEU A 257 3.09 4.71 -0.57
CA LEU A 257 3.50 6.05 -1.01
C LEU A 257 4.92 6.39 -0.57
N MET A 258 5.29 6.03 0.65
CA MET A 258 6.64 6.26 1.16
C MET A 258 7.68 5.42 0.40
N ARG A 259 7.33 4.19 -0.02
CA ARG A 259 8.28 3.24 -0.63
C ARG A 259 8.34 3.28 -2.15
N LYS A 260 7.34 3.82 -2.84
CA LYS A 260 7.26 3.99 -4.31
C LYS A 260 7.77 2.79 -5.11
N ARG A 261 7.13 1.63 -4.91
CA ARG A 261 7.53 0.40 -5.62
C ARG A 261 7.13 0.43 -7.10
N LYS A 262 7.98 -0.10 -7.98
CA LYS A 262 7.71 -0.16 -9.43
C LYS A 262 6.65 -1.20 -9.80
N VAL A 263 6.48 -2.25 -9.02
CA VAL A 263 5.45 -3.28 -9.21
C VAL A 263 4.60 -3.36 -7.95
N MET A 264 3.29 -3.25 -8.10
CA MET A 264 2.33 -3.26 -7.00
C MET A 264 1.14 -4.16 -7.29
N ILE A 265 0.66 -4.80 -6.24
CA ILE A 265 -0.55 -5.63 -6.26
C ILE A 265 -1.56 -5.05 -5.26
N LEU A 266 -2.79 -4.84 -5.72
CA LEU A 266 -3.91 -4.41 -4.90
C LEU A 266 -4.91 -5.56 -4.85
N ASP A 267 -4.99 -6.25 -3.72
CA ASP A 267 -5.88 -7.42 -3.56
C ASP A 267 -7.14 -6.97 -2.81
N GLU A 268 -8.21 -6.70 -3.57
CA GLU A 268 -9.52 -6.26 -3.04
C GLU A 268 -9.44 -5.05 -2.09
N ALA A 269 -8.47 -4.17 -2.34
CA ALA A 269 -8.09 -3.08 -1.44
C ALA A 269 -9.22 -2.10 -1.08
N THR A 270 -10.36 -2.14 -1.76
CA THR A 270 -11.49 -1.23 -1.57
C THR A 270 -12.83 -1.94 -1.36
N ALA A 271 -12.83 -3.26 -1.11
CA ALA A 271 -14.07 -4.02 -0.97
C ALA A 271 -14.97 -3.50 0.17
N ASP A 272 -14.38 -3.23 1.34
CA ASP A 272 -15.07 -2.79 2.55
C ASP A 272 -14.97 -1.28 2.81
N VAL A 273 -14.69 -0.50 1.76
CA VAL A 273 -14.43 0.93 1.86
C VAL A 273 -15.62 1.71 1.28
N ASP A 274 -15.96 2.84 1.89
CA ASP A 274 -16.99 3.73 1.36
C ASP A 274 -16.58 4.35 0.02
N LEU A 275 -17.58 4.76 -0.79
CA LEU A 275 -17.36 5.28 -2.14
C LEU A 275 -16.44 6.50 -2.22
N GLU A 276 -16.45 7.36 -1.22
CA GLU A 276 -15.61 8.57 -1.22
C GLU A 276 -14.16 8.20 -1.00
N THR A 277 -13.91 7.31 -0.04
CA THR A 277 -12.56 6.79 0.24
C THR A 277 -12.02 5.97 -0.92
N ASP A 278 -12.86 5.14 -1.57
CA ASP A 278 -12.46 4.39 -2.77
C ASP A 278 -12.04 5.35 -3.90
N ARG A 279 -12.81 6.38 -4.20
CA ARG A 279 -12.44 7.38 -5.21
C ARG A 279 -11.10 8.05 -4.90
N LYS A 280 -10.83 8.38 -3.65
CA LYS A 280 -9.53 8.94 -3.21
C LYS A 280 -8.39 7.96 -3.45
N ILE A 281 -8.58 6.69 -3.11
CA ILE A 281 -7.59 5.62 -3.33
C ILE A 281 -7.28 5.50 -4.83
N GLN A 282 -8.31 5.46 -5.68
CA GLN A 282 -8.16 5.35 -7.13
C GLN A 282 -7.45 6.58 -7.73
N GLU A 283 -7.76 7.77 -7.25
CA GLU A 283 -7.09 9.00 -7.67
C GLU A 283 -5.62 8.99 -7.27
N LEU A 284 -5.29 8.60 -6.06
CA LEU A 284 -3.91 8.47 -5.59
C LEU A 284 -3.13 7.42 -6.39
N ILE A 285 -3.74 6.29 -6.71
CA ILE A 285 -3.10 5.26 -7.55
C ILE A 285 -2.76 5.84 -8.92
N ARG A 286 -3.65 6.60 -9.53
CA ARG A 286 -3.40 7.20 -10.85
C ARG A 286 -2.35 8.30 -10.83
N THR A 287 -2.33 9.15 -9.81
CA THR A 287 -1.45 10.32 -9.74
C THR A 287 -0.07 9.98 -9.19
N GLU A 288 -0.02 9.33 -8.04
CA GLU A 288 1.24 9.08 -7.32
C GLU A 288 2.01 7.85 -7.81
N PHE A 289 1.29 6.89 -8.43
CA PHE A 289 1.87 5.65 -8.96
C PHE A 289 1.76 5.55 -10.49
N SER A 290 1.72 6.70 -11.19
CA SER A 290 1.62 6.73 -12.65
C SER A 290 2.71 5.91 -13.35
N GLU A 291 3.93 5.89 -12.83
CA GLU A 291 5.06 5.11 -13.35
C GLU A 291 5.14 3.66 -12.83
N SER A 292 4.28 3.26 -11.91
CA SER A 292 4.29 1.92 -11.35
C SER A 292 3.37 0.98 -12.12
N THR A 293 3.80 -0.25 -12.31
CA THR A 293 2.95 -1.33 -12.83
C THR A 293 2.03 -1.80 -11.71
N VAL A 294 0.72 -1.75 -11.93
CA VAL A 294 -0.28 -2.05 -10.91
C VAL A 294 -1.21 -3.16 -11.38
N LEU A 295 -1.29 -4.23 -10.59
CA LEU A 295 -2.26 -5.30 -10.77
C LEU A 295 -3.34 -5.16 -9.69
N THR A 296 -4.56 -4.84 -10.10
CA THR A 296 -5.70 -4.65 -9.19
C THR A 296 -6.66 -5.83 -9.29
N ILE A 297 -6.76 -6.61 -8.22
CA ILE A 297 -7.81 -7.60 -8.06
C ILE A 297 -9.02 -6.87 -7.49
N ALA A 298 -10.10 -6.82 -8.25
CA ALA A 298 -11.26 -6.03 -7.89
C ALA A 298 -12.55 -6.87 -7.80
N HIS A 299 -13.40 -6.46 -6.87
CA HIS A 299 -14.78 -6.89 -6.73
C HIS A 299 -15.79 -5.81 -7.15
N ARG A 300 -15.31 -4.62 -7.52
CA ARG A 300 -16.15 -3.48 -7.94
C ARG A 300 -15.76 -3.02 -9.34
N LEU A 301 -16.74 -2.83 -10.18
CA LEU A 301 -16.59 -2.35 -11.56
C LEU A 301 -15.86 -1.01 -11.64
N ASP A 302 -16.30 -0.04 -10.83
CA ASP A 302 -15.77 1.32 -10.87
C ASP A 302 -14.25 1.36 -10.69
N THR A 303 -13.71 0.42 -9.91
CA THR A 303 -12.28 0.31 -9.62
C THR A 303 -11.44 -0.01 -10.85
N ILE A 304 -11.99 -0.83 -11.77
CA ILE A 304 -11.23 -1.40 -12.90
C ILE A 304 -11.59 -0.79 -14.25
N MET A 305 -12.71 -0.07 -14.36
CA MET A 305 -13.13 0.53 -15.63
C MET A 305 -12.13 1.57 -16.18
N ASN A 306 -11.26 2.09 -15.33
CA ASN A 306 -10.19 3.00 -15.70
C ASN A 306 -8.82 2.32 -15.87
N SER A 307 -8.76 0.97 -15.83
CA SER A 307 -7.53 0.22 -16.11
C SER A 307 -7.21 0.24 -17.61
N ASP A 308 -5.91 0.12 -17.94
CA ASP A 308 -5.46 0.05 -19.34
C ASP A 308 -5.96 -1.24 -20.01
N ARG A 309 -5.89 -2.36 -19.27
CA ARG A 309 -6.44 -3.66 -19.68
C ARG A 309 -7.10 -4.36 -18.51
N ILE A 310 -8.02 -5.25 -18.85
CA ILE A 310 -8.68 -6.16 -17.92
C ILE A 310 -8.32 -7.59 -18.29
N ILE A 311 -8.07 -8.40 -17.27
CA ILE A 311 -7.92 -9.85 -17.36
C ILE A 311 -9.14 -10.48 -16.72
N VAL A 312 -9.90 -11.24 -17.48
CA VAL A 312 -11.05 -12.01 -16.98
C VAL A 312 -10.59 -13.44 -16.71
N MET A 313 -10.72 -13.86 -15.47
CA MET A 313 -10.34 -15.21 -15.03
C MET A 313 -11.56 -16.09 -14.78
N GLU A 314 -11.48 -17.33 -15.25
CA GLU A 314 -12.46 -18.37 -14.94
C GLU A 314 -11.76 -19.71 -14.73
N LYS A 315 -12.12 -20.41 -13.63
CA LYS A 315 -11.61 -21.77 -13.31
C LYS A 315 -10.08 -21.89 -13.38
N GLY A 316 -9.37 -20.85 -12.97
CA GLY A 316 -7.91 -20.79 -12.93
C GLY A 316 -7.23 -20.42 -14.25
N GLY A 317 -7.97 -20.16 -15.32
CA GLY A 317 -7.46 -19.71 -16.61
C GLY A 317 -7.86 -18.29 -16.94
N ILE A 318 -7.20 -17.70 -17.94
CA ILE A 318 -7.59 -16.43 -18.54
C ILE A 318 -8.54 -16.74 -19.69
N VAL A 319 -9.72 -16.11 -19.67
CA VAL A 319 -10.72 -16.27 -20.75
C VAL A 319 -10.78 -15.08 -21.68
N GLU A 320 -10.49 -13.87 -21.16
CA GLU A 320 -10.42 -12.66 -21.95
C GLU A 320 -9.31 -11.73 -21.40
N ILE A 321 -8.70 -10.97 -22.29
CA ILE A 321 -7.75 -9.91 -21.95
C ILE A 321 -7.85 -8.79 -22.98
N GLY A 322 -8.01 -7.55 -22.51
CA GLY A 322 -8.11 -6.39 -23.40
C GLY A 322 -8.54 -5.11 -22.68
N PRO A 323 -8.60 -4.00 -23.41
CA PRO A 323 -9.15 -2.75 -22.88
C PRO A 323 -10.62 -2.90 -22.46
N PRO A 324 -11.07 -2.23 -21.38
CA PRO A 324 -12.43 -2.38 -20.84
C PRO A 324 -13.53 -2.19 -21.90
N GLN A 325 -13.42 -1.13 -22.70
CA GLN A 325 -14.44 -0.77 -23.71
C GLN A 325 -14.53 -1.79 -24.84
N GLU A 326 -13.39 -2.35 -25.23
CA GLU A 326 -13.33 -3.40 -26.25
C GLU A 326 -13.99 -4.68 -25.75
N LEU A 327 -13.69 -5.10 -24.52
CA LEU A 327 -14.29 -6.31 -23.92
C LEU A 327 -15.81 -6.16 -23.75
N ILE A 328 -16.30 -4.97 -23.40
CA ILE A 328 -17.75 -4.70 -23.33
C ILE A 328 -18.38 -4.81 -24.72
N SER A 329 -17.74 -4.17 -25.73
CA SER A 329 -18.26 -4.16 -27.10
C SER A 329 -18.31 -5.54 -27.74
N ASN A 330 -17.37 -6.42 -27.37
CA ASN A 330 -17.31 -7.79 -27.86
C ASN A 330 -18.41 -8.69 -27.29
N GLY A 331 -19.15 -8.24 -26.26
CA GLY A 331 -20.26 -8.99 -25.67
C GLY A 331 -19.85 -10.31 -25.02
N GLY A 332 -18.59 -10.42 -24.61
CA GLY A 332 -18.03 -11.62 -24.00
C GLY A 332 -18.28 -11.72 -22.50
N LYS A 333 -17.43 -12.49 -21.82
CA LYS A 333 -17.57 -12.80 -20.39
C LYS A 333 -17.48 -11.54 -19.50
N PHE A 334 -16.64 -10.59 -19.90
CA PHE A 334 -16.57 -9.31 -19.19
C PHE A 334 -17.87 -8.52 -19.30
N ALA A 335 -18.47 -8.47 -20.50
CA ALA A 335 -19.75 -7.82 -20.70
C ALA A 335 -20.88 -8.47 -19.88
N GLU A 336 -20.90 -9.81 -19.78
CA GLU A 336 -21.83 -10.54 -18.91
C GLU A 336 -21.66 -10.14 -17.44
N LEU A 337 -20.40 -10.07 -16.94
CA LEU A 337 -20.11 -9.67 -15.56
C LEU A 337 -20.55 -8.23 -15.30
N VAL A 338 -20.34 -7.32 -16.26
CA VAL A 338 -20.78 -5.92 -16.17
C VAL A 338 -22.31 -5.83 -16.09
N GLN A 339 -23.03 -6.58 -16.94
CA GLN A 339 -24.50 -6.58 -16.96
C GLN A 339 -25.10 -7.20 -15.68
N ALA A 340 -24.49 -8.25 -15.18
CA ALA A 340 -24.94 -8.91 -13.94
C ALA A 340 -24.59 -8.12 -12.67
N ASN A 341 -23.74 -7.09 -12.76
CA ASN A 341 -23.14 -6.41 -11.61
C ASN A 341 -22.43 -7.38 -10.66
N GLU A 342 -21.96 -8.52 -11.20
CA GLU A 342 -21.33 -9.62 -10.46
C GLU A 342 -19.81 -9.58 -10.65
N PHE A 343 -19.11 -9.17 -9.61
CA PHE A 343 -17.65 -9.25 -9.52
C PHE A 343 -17.21 -10.00 -8.28
#